data_349ed86b20a121521b3a8cadd3d14769
#
_entry.id   349ed86b20a121521b3a8cadd3d14769
#
_cell.length_a   1.000
_cell.length_b   1.000
_cell.length_c   1.000
_cell.angle_alpha   90.00
_cell.angle_beta   90.00
_cell.angle_gamma   90.00
#
_symmetry.space_group_name_H-M   'P 1'
#
loop_
_entity.id
_entity.type
_entity.pdbx_description
1 polymer ?
#
loop_
_entity_poly.entity_id
_entity_poly.type
_entity_poly.pdbx_seq_one_letter_code
_entity_poly.pdbx_strand_id
1 'polypeptide(L)'
;VPGVAPYLGSLCAEIARRYDVDGIHLDYIRYPEAAIPFNDAATYRRYGHRQKRADWRRANVDRVVRTISDSVRRARPWVRLSCSPVGKYADLPQISSYGWNARDAVSQDAVKWVRQGWMDFIVPMLYFRGRHFYPFAADWVNRLSGPQVVPGLAAYMLDPSIQDWALDSLRAEMQFTRLQEAGGQAYFRARFVLDNTKGLYDLLKDEFYTRPALTPCLRTDSSGRP
;
A
#
# COMPACT_ATOMS: atom_id res chain seq x y z
N VAL A 1 -13.27 -13.55 -13.58
CA VAL A 1 -14.62 -13.32 -14.12
C VAL A 1 -14.60 -11.99 -14.84
N PRO A 2 -14.99 -11.89 -16.13
CA PRO A 2 -14.88 -10.65 -16.93
C PRO A 2 -15.59 -9.42 -16.35
N GLY A 3 -16.72 -9.60 -15.64
CA GLY A 3 -17.51 -8.50 -15.06
C GLY A 3 -16.97 -7.89 -13.75
N VAL A 4 -15.96 -8.49 -13.09
CA VAL A 4 -15.50 -8.04 -11.77
C VAL A 4 -14.81 -6.68 -11.83
N ALA A 5 -13.90 -6.47 -12.78
CA ALA A 5 -13.20 -5.20 -12.88
C ALA A 5 -14.13 -4.01 -13.18
N PRO A 6 -15.06 -4.08 -14.17
CA PRO A 6 -16.06 -3.04 -14.36
C PRO A 6 -16.95 -2.79 -13.14
N TYR A 7 -17.37 -3.84 -12.43
CA TYR A 7 -18.17 -3.71 -11.23
C TYR A 7 -17.44 -2.95 -10.12
N LEU A 8 -16.19 -3.33 -9.80
CA LEU A 8 -15.39 -2.63 -8.82
C LEU A 8 -15.10 -1.17 -9.25
N GLY A 9 -14.85 -0.94 -10.54
CA GLY A 9 -14.70 0.40 -11.09
C GLY A 9 -15.96 1.25 -10.91
N SER A 10 -17.15 0.70 -11.16
CA SER A 10 -18.41 1.42 -10.97
C SER A 10 -18.69 1.72 -9.48
N LEU A 11 -18.39 0.78 -8.59
CA LEU A 11 -18.54 0.96 -7.14
C LEU A 11 -17.63 2.10 -6.62
N CYS A 12 -16.35 2.08 -6.97
CA CYS A 12 -15.43 3.15 -6.57
C CYS A 12 -15.82 4.52 -7.18
N ALA A 13 -16.27 4.54 -8.43
CA ALA A 13 -16.77 5.75 -9.07
C ALA A 13 -18.06 6.27 -8.43
N GLU A 14 -18.91 5.39 -7.93
CA GLU A 14 -20.12 5.77 -7.19
C GLU A 14 -19.75 6.41 -5.85
N ILE A 15 -18.80 5.83 -5.10
CA ILE A 15 -18.28 6.42 -3.85
C ILE A 15 -17.74 7.82 -4.13
N ALA A 16 -16.88 7.97 -5.15
CA ALA A 16 -16.31 9.25 -5.52
C ALA A 16 -17.37 10.30 -5.89
N ARG A 17 -18.48 9.90 -6.50
CA ARG A 17 -19.57 10.84 -6.87
C ARG A 17 -20.46 11.23 -5.72
N ARG A 18 -20.79 10.26 -4.84
CA ARG A 18 -21.83 10.45 -3.82
C ARG A 18 -21.31 10.99 -2.50
N TYR A 19 -20.02 10.79 -2.22
CA TYR A 19 -19.42 11.19 -0.95
C TYR A 19 -18.31 12.23 -1.20
N ASP A 20 -18.19 13.17 -0.27
CA ASP A 20 -17.12 14.17 -0.26
C ASP A 20 -15.86 13.54 0.35
N VAL A 21 -15.14 12.76 -0.47
CA VAL A 21 -13.92 12.06 -0.08
C VAL A 21 -12.73 12.60 -0.86
N ASP A 22 -11.60 12.76 -0.19
CA ASP A 22 -10.33 13.16 -0.80
C ASP A 22 -9.62 12.01 -1.53
N GLY A 23 -9.93 10.78 -1.14
CA GLY A 23 -9.32 9.60 -1.74
C GLY A 23 -10.06 8.30 -1.48
N ILE A 24 -9.68 7.27 -2.24
CA ILE A 24 -10.14 5.88 -2.07
C ILE A 24 -8.92 5.01 -1.90
N HIS A 25 -8.92 4.20 -0.84
CA HIS A 25 -7.85 3.26 -0.53
C HIS A 25 -8.28 1.83 -0.80
N LEU A 26 -7.46 1.07 -1.56
CA LEU A 26 -7.73 -0.31 -1.91
C LEU A 26 -6.89 -1.25 -1.04
N ASP A 27 -7.55 -2.06 -0.24
CA ASP A 27 -6.90 -3.15 0.48
C ASP A 27 -7.17 -4.50 -0.20
N TYR A 28 -6.32 -5.49 0.05
CA TYR A 28 -6.43 -6.85 -0.52
C TYR A 28 -6.57 -6.92 -2.06
N ILE A 29 -6.12 -5.92 -2.79
CA ILE A 29 -6.11 -5.92 -4.25
C ILE A 29 -4.98 -6.80 -4.78
N ARG A 30 -5.13 -8.11 -4.62
CA ARG A 30 -4.11 -9.14 -4.85
C ARG A 30 -4.70 -10.54 -5.05
N TYR A 31 -3.86 -11.45 -5.52
CA TYR A 31 -4.17 -12.88 -5.46
C TYR A 31 -4.07 -13.41 -4.02
N PRO A 32 -4.79 -14.53 -3.71
CA PRO A 32 -4.66 -15.21 -2.42
C PRO A 32 -3.22 -15.65 -2.14
N GLU A 33 -2.92 -15.81 -0.86
CA GLU A 33 -1.65 -16.36 -0.38
C GLU A 33 -1.49 -17.83 -0.79
N ALA A 34 -0.25 -18.30 -0.91
CA ALA A 34 0.03 -19.68 -1.31
C ALA A 34 -0.60 -20.74 -0.39
N ALA A 35 -0.79 -20.39 0.89
CA ALA A 35 -1.46 -21.25 1.87
C ALA A 35 -2.98 -21.40 1.63
N ILE A 36 -3.59 -20.49 0.85
CA ILE A 36 -5.01 -20.55 0.53
C ILE A 36 -5.19 -21.31 -0.79
N PRO A 37 -5.89 -22.46 -0.82
CA PRO A 37 -6.15 -23.19 -2.04
C PRO A 37 -6.84 -22.30 -3.08
N PHE A 38 -6.17 -22.06 -4.20
CA PHE A 38 -6.71 -21.24 -5.28
C PHE A 38 -6.37 -21.87 -6.64
N ASN A 39 -7.37 -22.49 -7.26
CA ASN A 39 -7.20 -23.16 -8.54
C ASN A 39 -7.74 -22.30 -9.70
N ASP A 40 -6.85 -21.64 -10.41
CA ASP A 40 -7.17 -20.89 -11.63
C ASP A 40 -6.73 -21.58 -12.93
N ALA A 41 -6.39 -22.89 -12.88
CA ALA A 41 -5.83 -23.62 -14.02
C ALA A 41 -6.75 -23.61 -15.25
N ALA A 42 -8.06 -23.83 -15.06
CA ALA A 42 -9.03 -23.79 -16.14
C ALA A 42 -9.16 -22.39 -16.78
N THR A 43 -9.17 -21.36 -15.93
CA THR A 43 -9.23 -19.96 -16.36
C THR A 43 -7.95 -19.55 -17.09
N TYR A 44 -6.80 -19.99 -16.58
CA TYR A 44 -5.52 -19.75 -17.23
C TYR A 44 -5.42 -20.42 -18.60
N ARG A 45 -5.85 -21.70 -18.73
CA ARG A 45 -5.90 -22.37 -20.04
C ARG A 45 -6.77 -21.60 -21.05
N ARG A 46 -7.89 -21.04 -20.59
CA ARG A 46 -8.84 -20.32 -21.45
C ARG A 46 -8.37 -18.93 -21.85
N TYR A 47 -7.70 -18.19 -20.94
CA TYR A 47 -7.42 -16.78 -21.09
C TYR A 47 -5.94 -16.38 -20.99
N GLY A 48 -5.05 -17.33 -20.71
CA GLY A 48 -3.61 -17.05 -20.50
C GLY A 48 -2.84 -16.69 -21.76
N HIS A 49 -3.37 -17.00 -22.98
CA HIS A 49 -2.82 -16.60 -24.27
C HIS A 49 -1.29 -16.75 -24.40
N ARG A 50 -0.75 -17.93 -24.02
CA ARG A 50 0.70 -18.26 -24.03
C ARG A 50 1.59 -17.43 -23.09
N GLN A 51 1.01 -16.56 -22.24
CA GLN A 51 1.77 -15.87 -21.20
C GLN A 51 2.23 -16.85 -20.10
N LYS A 52 3.33 -16.54 -19.41
CA LYS A 52 3.65 -17.23 -18.16
C LYS A 52 2.54 -16.97 -17.14
N ARG A 53 2.15 -18.00 -16.37
CA ARG A 53 1.02 -17.90 -15.41
C ARG A 53 1.17 -16.75 -14.42
N ALA A 54 2.40 -16.50 -13.92
CA ALA A 54 2.68 -15.39 -13.03
C ALA A 54 2.43 -14.02 -13.70
N ASP A 55 2.85 -13.86 -14.95
CA ASP A 55 2.62 -12.62 -15.70
C ASP A 55 1.14 -12.40 -16.00
N TRP A 56 0.42 -13.45 -16.36
CA TRP A 56 -1.02 -13.42 -16.57
C TRP A 56 -1.78 -13.05 -15.28
N ARG A 57 -1.36 -13.57 -14.11
CA ARG A 57 -1.95 -13.20 -12.83
C ARG A 57 -1.72 -11.71 -12.52
N ARG A 58 -0.49 -11.21 -12.69
CA ARG A 58 -0.20 -9.77 -12.53
C ARG A 58 -1.04 -8.93 -13.48
N ALA A 59 -1.11 -9.30 -14.75
CA ALA A 59 -1.94 -8.59 -15.73
C ALA A 59 -3.44 -8.56 -15.37
N ASN A 60 -3.95 -9.59 -14.68
CA ASN A 60 -5.33 -9.60 -14.20
C ASN A 60 -5.55 -8.55 -13.08
N VAL A 61 -4.62 -8.45 -12.10
CA VAL A 61 -4.69 -7.44 -11.05
C VAL A 61 -4.50 -6.04 -11.65
N ASP A 62 -3.51 -5.86 -12.52
CA ASP A 62 -3.26 -4.61 -13.24
C ASP A 62 -4.53 -4.09 -13.94
N ARG A 63 -5.25 -4.97 -14.62
CA ARG A 63 -6.51 -4.63 -15.30
C ARG A 63 -7.57 -4.13 -14.32
N VAL A 64 -7.72 -4.77 -13.15
CA VAL A 64 -8.65 -4.33 -12.11
C VAL A 64 -8.28 -2.96 -11.60
N VAL A 65 -7.02 -2.76 -11.23
CA VAL A 65 -6.50 -1.49 -10.71
C VAL A 65 -6.68 -0.37 -11.74
N ARG A 66 -6.28 -0.61 -12.99
CA ARG A 66 -6.46 0.36 -14.07
C ARG A 66 -7.93 0.71 -14.29
N THR A 67 -8.82 -0.27 -14.31
CA THR A 67 -10.26 -0.04 -14.50
C THR A 67 -10.84 0.82 -13.38
N ILE A 68 -10.45 0.56 -12.12
CA ILE A 68 -10.86 1.39 -10.97
C ILE A 68 -10.32 2.81 -11.15
N SER A 69 -9.03 2.95 -11.45
CA SER A 69 -8.38 4.25 -11.66
C SER A 69 -9.10 5.06 -12.74
N ASP A 70 -9.31 4.48 -13.93
CA ASP A 70 -10.00 5.14 -15.05
C ASP A 70 -11.44 5.55 -14.69
N SER A 71 -12.13 4.72 -13.89
CA SER A 71 -13.52 4.99 -13.47
C SER A 71 -13.61 6.11 -12.44
N VAL A 72 -12.75 6.12 -11.44
CA VAL A 72 -12.69 7.17 -10.41
C VAL A 72 -12.27 8.50 -11.03
N ARG A 73 -11.25 8.52 -11.90
CA ARG A 73 -10.76 9.75 -12.54
C ARG A 73 -11.79 10.38 -13.47
N ARG A 74 -12.58 9.57 -14.18
CA ARG A 74 -13.72 10.10 -14.96
C ARG A 74 -14.83 10.65 -14.08
N ALA A 75 -15.02 10.09 -12.88
CA ALA A 75 -16.05 10.55 -11.94
C ALA A 75 -15.65 11.84 -11.21
N ARG A 76 -14.42 11.84 -10.66
CA ARG A 76 -13.81 12.94 -9.87
C ARG A 76 -12.29 12.91 -10.05
N PRO A 77 -11.72 13.75 -10.94
CA PRO A 77 -10.29 13.72 -11.28
C PRO A 77 -9.34 13.96 -10.09
N TRP A 78 -9.78 14.73 -9.08
CA TRP A 78 -8.98 15.08 -7.90
C TRP A 78 -8.98 14.01 -6.80
N VAL A 79 -9.92 13.05 -6.82
CA VAL A 79 -9.95 11.95 -5.82
C VAL A 79 -8.71 11.10 -5.99
N ARG A 80 -7.91 10.99 -4.92
CA ARG A 80 -6.66 10.22 -4.90
C ARG A 80 -6.93 8.73 -4.75
N LEU A 81 -6.07 7.93 -5.35
CA LEU A 81 -6.11 6.47 -5.24
C LEU A 81 -4.84 5.95 -4.59
N SER A 82 -5.01 5.05 -3.65
CA SER A 82 -3.91 4.35 -2.97
C SER A 82 -4.25 2.90 -2.68
N CYS A 83 -3.23 2.11 -2.31
CA CYS A 83 -3.44 0.73 -1.90
C CYS A 83 -2.44 0.29 -0.83
N SER A 84 -2.78 -0.80 -0.10
CA SER A 84 -1.91 -1.46 0.87
C SER A 84 -1.27 -2.73 0.27
N PRO A 85 -0.09 -2.63 -0.39
CA PRO A 85 0.62 -3.84 -0.82
C PRO A 85 1.26 -4.57 0.36
N VAL A 86 1.58 -5.87 0.15
CA VAL A 86 2.41 -6.64 1.09
C VAL A 86 3.73 -5.91 1.33
N GLY A 87 4.21 -5.90 2.57
CA GLY A 87 5.32 -5.06 3.03
C GLY A 87 6.65 -5.26 2.31
N LYS A 88 6.94 -6.44 1.75
CA LYS A 88 8.09 -6.68 0.88
C LYS A 88 7.64 -6.64 -0.59
N TYR A 89 8.29 -5.81 -1.43
CA TYR A 89 7.92 -5.73 -2.84
C TYR A 89 8.33 -6.96 -3.63
N ALA A 90 9.59 -7.31 -3.57
CA ALA A 90 10.21 -8.46 -4.25
C ALA A 90 11.26 -9.09 -3.31
N ASP A 91 11.89 -10.17 -3.74
CA ASP A 91 12.98 -10.75 -2.96
C ASP A 91 14.15 -9.79 -2.84
N LEU A 92 14.81 -9.81 -1.67
CA LEU A 92 15.99 -9.03 -1.35
C LEU A 92 17.16 -9.98 -0.99
N PRO A 93 17.90 -10.49 -2.01
CA PRO A 93 18.99 -11.44 -1.82
C PRO A 93 20.11 -10.93 -0.91
N GLN A 94 20.38 -9.61 -0.93
CA GLN A 94 21.41 -8.96 -0.12
C GLN A 94 21.19 -9.09 1.40
N ILE A 95 19.98 -9.41 1.82
CA ILE A 95 19.63 -9.69 3.23
C ILE A 95 19.05 -11.10 3.40
N SER A 96 19.24 -11.98 2.44
CA SER A 96 18.73 -13.36 2.40
C SER A 96 17.21 -13.44 2.66
N SER A 97 16.44 -12.50 2.10
CA SER A 97 14.99 -12.47 2.21
C SER A 97 14.33 -12.92 0.91
N TYR A 98 13.68 -14.07 0.96
CA TYR A 98 13.03 -14.72 -0.19
C TYR A 98 11.56 -15.02 0.10
N GLY A 99 10.80 -15.38 -0.95
CA GLY A 99 9.46 -15.95 -0.87
C GLY A 99 8.35 -14.92 -0.77
N TRP A 100 7.75 -14.76 0.39
CA TRP A 100 6.57 -13.90 0.56
C TRP A 100 6.85 -12.43 0.20
N ASN A 101 6.28 -12.01 -0.94
CA ASN A 101 6.41 -10.64 -1.44
C ASN A 101 5.18 -10.22 -2.26
N ALA A 102 5.01 -8.91 -2.48
CA ALA A 102 3.87 -8.33 -3.18
C ALA A 102 3.83 -8.75 -4.66
N ARG A 103 4.95 -8.58 -5.38
CA ARG A 103 5.01 -8.72 -6.82
C ARG A 103 4.84 -10.15 -7.30
N ASP A 104 5.56 -11.09 -6.70
CA ASP A 104 5.66 -12.45 -7.23
C ASP A 104 4.77 -13.43 -6.49
N ALA A 105 4.62 -13.31 -5.16
CA ALA A 105 3.80 -14.23 -4.38
C ALA A 105 2.30 -13.95 -4.54
N VAL A 106 1.88 -12.68 -4.57
CA VAL A 106 0.45 -12.30 -4.62
C VAL A 106 0.09 -11.42 -5.82
N SER A 107 0.99 -11.29 -6.80
CA SER A 107 0.73 -10.58 -8.06
C SER A 107 0.36 -9.10 -7.92
N GLN A 108 0.88 -8.43 -6.88
CA GLN A 108 0.72 -7.00 -6.59
C GLN A 108 1.91 -6.21 -7.14
N ASP A 109 1.86 -5.73 -8.38
CA ASP A 109 2.92 -4.87 -8.94
C ASP A 109 2.63 -3.38 -8.66
N ALA A 110 2.61 -3.01 -7.36
CA ALA A 110 2.24 -1.67 -6.93
C ALA A 110 3.22 -0.58 -7.41
N VAL A 111 4.49 -0.92 -7.63
CA VAL A 111 5.46 -0.01 -8.25
C VAL A 111 5.03 0.36 -9.67
N LYS A 112 4.60 -0.62 -10.46
CA LYS A 112 4.05 -0.39 -11.79
C LYS A 112 2.81 0.51 -11.73
N TRP A 113 1.91 0.27 -10.79
CA TRP A 113 0.67 1.04 -10.71
C TRP A 113 0.90 2.52 -10.42
N VAL A 114 1.85 2.85 -9.56
CA VAL A 114 2.25 4.24 -9.32
C VAL A 114 2.94 4.83 -10.54
N ARG A 115 3.91 4.14 -11.14
CA ARG A 115 4.63 4.62 -12.35
C ARG A 115 3.72 4.84 -13.55
N GLN A 116 2.65 4.05 -13.68
CA GLN A 116 1.63 4.23 -14.72
C GLN A 116 0.58 5.29 -14.34
N GLY A 117 0.71 5.89 -13.16
CA GLY A 117 -0.21 6.86 -12.63
C GLY A 117 -1.60 6.29 -12.31
N TRP A 118 -1.76 4.96 -12.17
CA TRP A 118 -3.04 4.36 -11.74
C TRP A 118 -3.27 4.50 -10.23
N MET A 119 -2.20 4.60 -9.45
CA MET A 119 -2.21 4.94 -8.03
C MET A 119 -1.40 6.22 -7.81
N ASP A 120 -1.80 7.02 -6.84
CA ASP A 120 -1.09 8.25 -6.47
C ASP A 120 0.02 7.97 -5.48
N PHE A 121 -0.24 7.07 -4.54
CA PHE A 121 0.72 6.59 -3.54
C PHE A 121 0.36 5.18 -3.07
N ILE A 122 1.26 4.58 -2.31
CA ILE A 122 1.06 3.25 -1.71
C ILE A 122 1.34 3.28 -0.22
N VAL A 123 0.68 2.37 0.50
CA VAL A 123 0.85 2.16 1.95
C VAL A 123 1.33 0.72 2.19
N PRO A 124 2.62 0.41 1.96
CA PRO A 124 3.13 -0.95 2.16
C PRO A 124 2.92 -1.39 3.61
N MET A 125 2.38 -2.58 3.83
CA MET A 125 2.13 -3.16 5.15
C MET A 125 3.43 -3.64 5.79
N LEU A 126 4.27 -2.70 6.25
CA LEU A 126 5.57 -2.96 6.86
C LEU A 126 5.42 -3.39 8.33
N TYR A 127 4.65 -4.46 8.57
CA TYR A 127 4.37 -4.99 9.90
C TYR A 127 5.49 -5.90 10.38
N PHE A 128 6.73 -5.40 10.28
CA PHE A 128 7.96 -6.08 10.64
C PHE A 128 8.75 -5.23 11.63
N ARG A 129 9.78 -5.81 12.26
CA ARG A 129 10.68 -5.13 13.18
C ARG A 129 12.15 -5.37 12.82
N GLY A 130 12.97 -4.34 13.01
CA GLY A 130 14.42 -4.42 12.86
C GLY A 130 14.86 -4.75 11.43
N ARG A 131 15.67 -5.81 11.27
CA ARG A 131 16.28 -6.18 9.98
C ARG A 131 15.31 -6.44 8.83
N HIS A 132 14.04 -6.63 9.11
CA HIS A 132 13.02 -6.82 8.07
C HIS A 132 12.23 -5.54 7.78
N PHE A 133 12.22 -4.58 8.71
CA PHE A 133 11.56 -3.29 8.47
C PHE A 133 12.42 -2.38 7.59
N TYR A 134 13.62 -2.05 8.05
CA TYR A 134 14.47 -1.01 7.43
C TYR A 134 14.79 -1.28 5.96
N PRO A 135 15.26 -2.49 5.57
CA PRO A 135 15.56 -2.75 4.18
C PRO A 135 14.34 -2.73 3.27
N PHE A 136 13.17 -3.19 3.77
CA PHE A 136 11.95 -3.20 2.97
C PHE A 136 11.38 -1.80 2.80
N ALA A 137 11.43 -0.96 3.84
CA ALA A 137 11.03 0.44 3.75
C ALA A 137 11.91 1.20 2.76
N ALA A 138 13.24 1.05 2.85
CA ALA A 138 14.19 1.63 1.91
C ALA A 138 13.98 1.14 0.48
N ASP A 139 13.74 -0.17 0.27
CA ASP A 139 13.48 -0.74 -1.07
C ASP A 139 12.26 -0.11 -1.74
N TRP A 140 11.17 0.09 -1.00
CA TRP A 140 9.98 0.78 -1.52
C TRP A 140 10.27 2.22 -1.94
N VAL A 141 10.95 2.99 -1.07
CA VAL A 141 11.29 4.39 -1.35
C VAL A 141 12.25 4.50 -2.54
N ASN A 142 13.25 3.61 -2.63
CA ASN A 142 14.20 3.60 -3.76
C ASN A 142 13.56 3.21 -5.11
N ARG A 143 12.45 2.47 -5.09
CA ARG A 143 11.73 2.10 -6.32
C ARG A 143 10.80 3.19 -6.82
N LEU A 144 10.33 4.04 -5.94
CA LEU A 144 9.42 5.15 -6.21
C LEU A 144 10.04 6.46 -5.70
N SER A 145 9.35 7.58 -5.84
CA SER A 145 9.73 8.78 -5.10
C SER A 145 9.22 8.69 -3.66
N GLY A 146 9.97 9.25 -2.69
CA GLY A 146 9.61 9.24 -1.27
C GLY A 146 8.16 9.64 -0.98
N PRO A 147 7.66 10.78 -1.51
CA PRO A 147 6.28 11.22 -1.30
C PRO A 147 5.19 10.22 -1.71
N GLN A 148 5.50 9.29 -2.62
CA GLN A 148 4.56 8.27 -3.10
C GLN A 148 4.52 7.01 -2.22
N VAL A 149 5.34 6.95 -1.16
CA VAL A 149 5.41 5.82 -0.24
C VAL A 149 5.05 6.28 1.17
N VAL A 150 3.98 5.73 1.73
CA VAL A 150 3.52 5.98 3.09
C VAL A 150 3.64 4.66 3.87
N PRO A 151 4.75 4.38 4.56
CA PRO A 151 4.93 3.13 5.29
C PRO A 151 3.82 2.86 6.29
N GLY A 152 3.22 1.67 6.20
CA GLY A 152 2.25 1.16 7.16
C GLY A 152 2.97 0.53 8.36
N LEU A 153 2.77 1.08 9.54
CA LEU A 153 3.44 0.70 10.78
C LEU A 153 2.51 -0.15 11.67
N ALA A 154 3.09 -1.14 12.34
CA ALA A 154 2.37 -2.13 13.14
C ALA A 154 2.05 -1.64 14.56
N ALA A 155 1.25 -0.58 14.71
CA ALA A 155 0.85 -0.07 16.02
C ALA A 155 0.18 -1.15 16.91
N TYR A 156 -0.53 -2.11 16.30
CA TYR A 156 -1.18 -3.21 17.02
C TYR A 156 -0.19 -4.16 17.71
N MET A 157 1.05 -4.22 17.26
CA MET A 157 2.08 -5.07 17.86
C MET A 157 2.59 -4.53 19.21
N LEU A 158 2.23 -3.29 19.57
CA LEU A 158 2.50 -2.74 20.91
C LEU A 158 1.64 -3.41 21.99
N ASP A 159 0.48 -3.97 21.62
CA ASP A 159 -0.44 -4.61 22.55
C ASP A 159 0.24 -5.84 23.21
N PRO A 160 0.31 -5.88 24.57
CA PRO A 160 0.89 -7.01 25.30
C PRO A 160 0.24 -8.36 24.99
N SER A 161 -1.04 -8.34 24.63
CA SER A 161 -1.78 -9.56 24.26
C SER A 161 -1.43 -10.10 22.87
N ILE A 162 -0.69 -9.33 22.04
CA ILE A 162 -0.34 -9.69 20.67
C ILE A 162 1.14 -10.03 20.55
N GLN A 163 2.02 -9.02 20.66
CA GLN A 163 3.48 -9.20 20.51
C GLN A 163 4.31 -8.38 21.48
N ASP A 164 3.69 -7.50 22.25
CA ASP A 164 4.32 -6.71 23.30
C ASP A 164 5.57 -5.91 22.85
N TRP A 165 5.55 -5.35 21.63
CA TRP A 165 6.68 -4.56 21.15
C TRP A 165 6.93 -3.34 22.04
N ALA A 166 8.20 -2.99 22.24
CA ALA A 166 8.55 -1.73 22.87
C ALA A 166 8.17 -0.55 21.98
N LEU A 167 7.67 0.55 22.57
CA LEU A 167 7.36 1.77 21.85
C LEU A 167 8.56 2.34 21.10
N ASP A 168 9.76 2.20 21.66
CA ASP A 168 11.02 2.65 21.02
C ASP A 168 11.30 1.94 19.69
N SER A 169 10.82 0.73 19.48
CA SER A 169 10.91 0.06 18.18
C SER A 169 10.12 0.82 17.12
N LEU A 170 8.89 1.21 17.44
CA LEU A 170 8.04 1.98 16.54
C LEU A 170 8.57 3.39 16.35
N ARG A 171 9.09 4.04 17.43
CA ARG A 171 9.76 5.34 17.34
C ARG A 171 10.93 5.32 16.35
N ALA A 172 11.79 4.30 16.42
CA ALA A 172 12.93 4.14 15.51
C ALA A 172 12.47 3.94 14.05
N GLU A 173 11.40 3.17 13.81
CA GLU A 173 10.80 3.00 12.50
C GLU A 173 10.24 4.33 11.94
N MET A 174 9.56 5.11 12.77
CA MET A 174 9.05 6.43 12.41
C MET A 174 10.17 7.41 12.05
N GLN A 175 11.25 7.44 12.85
CA GLN A 175 12.43 8.25 12.56
C GLN A 175 13.08 7.84 11.25
N PHE A 176 13.24 6.54 11.01
CA PHE A 176 13.80 6.01 9.77
C PHE A 176 12.97 6.40 8.55
N THR A 177 11.63 6.28 8.60
CA THR A 177 10.78 6.66 7.48
C THR A 177 10.88 8.15 7.13
N ARG A 178 11.08 9.02 8.13
CA ARG A 178 11.36 10.44 7.91
C ARG A 178 12.73 10.68 7.27
N LEU A 179 13.78 9.98 7.72
CA LEU A 179 15.11 10.04 7.12
C LEU A 179 15.12 9.56 5.67
N GLN A 180 14.21 8.66 5.29
CA GLN A 180 14.03 8.22 3.92
C GLN A 180 13.15 9.17 3.09
N GLU A 181 12.72 10.31 3.65
CA GLU A 181 11.84 11.28 2.98
C GLU A 181 10.53 10.64 2.47
N ALA A 182 10.01 9.63 3.16
CA ALA A 182 8.73 9.02 2.85
C ALA A 182 7.59 10.04 2.98
N GLY A 183 6.50 9.84 2.23
CA GLY A 183 5.37 10.79 2.16
C GLY A 183 4.52 10.90 3.42
N GLY A 184 4.81 10.10 4.43
CA GLY A 184 4.10 10.07 5.70
C GLY A 184 4.20 8.71 6.36
N GLN A 185 3.29 8.44 7.31
CA GLN A 185 3.20 7.17 8.02
C GLN A 185 1.72 6.81 8.20
N ALA A 186 1.38 5.53 8.10
CA ALA A 186 0.05 4.99 8.40
C ALA A 186 0.16 4.00 9.56
N TYR A 187 -0.76 4.07 10.53
CA TYR A 187 -0.72 3.26 11.74
C TYR A 187 -1.83 2.21 11.73
N PHE A 188 -1.49 0.96 11.70
CA PHE A 188 -2.47 -0.10 11.76
C PHE A 188 -2.56 -0.61 13.21
N ARG A 189 -3.64 -0.27 13.94
CA ARG A 189 -4.82 0.48 13.49
C ARG A 189 -5.13 1.63 14.45
N ALA A 190 -6.04 2.52 14.09
CA ALA A 190 -6.41 3.71 14.84
C ALA A 190 -6.70 3.46 16.34
N ARG A 191 -7.33 2.33 16.69
CA ARG A 191 -7.63 1.96 18.08
C ARG A 191 -6.39 2.09 18.98
N PHE A 192 -5.24 1.57 18.58
CA PHE A 192 -4.03 1.57 19.41
C PHE A 192 -3.43 2.96 19.59
N VAL A 193 -3.69 3.86 18.65
CA VAL A 193 -3.36 5.30 18.80
C VAL A 193 -4.35 5.96 19.77
N LEU A 194 -5.65 5.75 19.59
CA LEU A 194 -6.69 6.36 20.42
C LEU A 194 -6.66 5.87 21.88
N ASP A 195 -6.37 4.59 22.07
CA ASP A 195 -6.21 3.97 23.40
C ASP A 195 -4.86 4.36 24.05
N ASN A 196 -4.04 5.17 23.39
CA ASN A 196 -2.69 5.57 23.82
C ASN A 196 -1.82 4.38 24.24
N THR A 197 -1.90 3.28 23.50
CA THR A 197 -1.20 2.03 23.84
C THR A 197 0.30 2.29 24.03
N LYS A 198 0.80 2.01 25.22
CA LYS A 198 2.20 2.28 25.65
C LYS A 198 2.66 3.74 25.46
N GLY A 199 1.75 4.71 25.40
CA GLY A 199 2.09 6.11 25.18
C GLY A 199 2.26 6.48 23.71
N LEU A 200 1.70 5.69 22.78
CA LEU A 200 1.81 5.97 21.33
C LEU A 200 1.19 7.31 20.94
N TYR A 201 0.00 7.65 21.49
CA TYR A 201 -0.64 8.93 21.20
C TYR A 201 0.23 10.10 21.67
N ASP A 202 0.76 10.03 22.88
CA ASP A 202 1.63 11.06 23.44
C ASP A 202 2.91 11.20 22.62
N LEU A 203 3.54 10.09 22.22
CA LEU A 203 4.71 10.10 21.33
C LEU A 203 4.40 10.83 20.01
N LEU A 204 3.27 10.53 19.39
CA LEU A 204 2.86 11.17 18.14
C LEU A 204 2.65 12.67 18.33
N LYS A 205 1.90 13.06 19.34
CA LYS A 205 1.55 14.44 19.63
C LYS A 205 2.76 15.29 20.03
N ASP A 206 3.59 14.77 20.94
CA ASP A 206 4.62 15.57 21.61
C ASP A 206 5.99 15.52 20.90
N GLU A 207 6.24 14.51 20.05
CA GLU A 207 7.53 14.37 19.36
C GLU A 207 7.39 14.48 17.84
N PHE A 208 6.43 13.80 17.22
CA PHE A 208 6.38 13.67 15.76
C PHE A 208 5.47 14.69 15.08
N TYR A 209 4.35 15.07 15.68
CA TYR A 209 3.33 15.93 15.10
C TYR A 209 3.00 17.12 16.02
N THR A 210 4.01 17.72 16.61
CA THR A 210 3.90 18.97 17.39
C THR A 210 3.36 20.15 16.57
N ARG A 211 3.44 20.04 15.25
CA ARG A 211 2.86 20.98 14.28
C ARG A 211 2.14 20.19 13.19
N PRO A 212 1.10 20.77 12.55
CA PRO A 212 0.46 20.14 11.39
C PRO A 212 1.47 19.83 10.30
N ALA A 213 1.43 18.61 9.77
CA ALA A 213 2.27 18.22 8.64
C ALA A 213 1.69 18.77 7.33
N LEU A 214 2.55 19.22 6.43
CA LEU A 214 2.14 19.56 5.07
C LEU A 214 1.85 18.29 4.30
N THR A 215 0.70 18.21 3.66
CA THR A 215 0.37 17.08 2.77
C THR A 215 1.27 17.12 1.54
N PRO A 216 1.96 16.02 1.19
CA PRO A 216 2.79 15.98 0.00
C PRO A 216 1.98 16.27 -1.27
N CYS A 217 2.54 17.07 -2.17
CA CYS A 217 1.98 17.24 -3.51
C CYS A 217 2.28 15.98 -4.33
N LEU A 218 1.26 15.16 -4.56
CA LEU A 218 1.38 13.90 -5.30
C LEU A 218 1.00 14.04 -6.77
N ARG A 219 0.27 15.09 -7.12
CA ARG A 219 -0.08 15.49 -8.49
C ARG A 219 -0.07 17.00 -8.61
N THR A 220 0.38 17.44 -9.76
CA THR A 220 0.12 18.79 -10.26
C THR A 220 -0.92 18.70 -11.38
N ASP A 221 -1.81 19.66 -11.46
CA ASP A 221 -2.65 19.84 -12.65
C ASP A 221 -1.78 20.26 -13.86
N SER A 222 -2.40 20.41 -15.03
CA SER A 222 -1.72 20.85 -16.26
C SER A 222 -1.10 22.27 -16.15
N SER A 223 -1.43 23.03 -15.09
CA SER A 223 -0.85 24.35 -14.78
C SER A 223 0.25 24.27 -13.73
N GLY A 224 0.62 23.08 -13.24
CA GLY A 224 1.65 22.89 -12.20
C GLY A 224 1.16 23.22 -10.79
N ARG A 225 -0.14 23.38 -10.56
CA ARG A 225 -0.73 23.62 -9.24
C ARG A 225 -1.02 22.29 -8.53
N PRO A 226 -0.82 22.25 -7.18
CA PRO A 226 -1.07 21.04 -6.38
C PRO A 226 -2.58 20.66 -6.33
#